data_bef0e1c2b75ebd376cff52ebec221c87
#
_entry.id   bef0e1c2b75ebd376cff52ebec221c87
#
_cell.length_a   1.000
_cell.length_b   1.000
_cell.length_c   1.000
_cell.angle_alpha   90.00
_cell.angle_beta   90.00
_cell.angle_gamma   90.00
#
_symmetry.space_group_name_H-M   'P 1'
#
loop_
_entity.id
_entity.type
_entity.pdbx_description
1 polymer ?
#
loop_
_entity_poly.entity_id
_entity_poly.type
_entity_poly.pdbx_seq_one_letter_code
_entity_poly.pdbx_strand_id
1 'polypeptide(L)'
;MIDFISSIDNSYQRITIDSDPANRLNNNSKRTYSYDEAVADLNKAIKLFPDLAYSYYNRANLKALSGSLPEAFEDYSKAIEQNPNFAEAYYNRGIIQIFMKDTRKGCLDISKAGELGIVEAYEVLKRYAPTEK
;
A
#
# COMPACT_ATOMS: atom_id res chain seq x y z
N MET A 1 -16.77 6.32 6.52
CA MET A 1 -15.78 5.23 6.43
C MET A 1 -14.72 5.58 5.39
N ILE A 2 -13.46 5.33 5.70
CA ILE A 2 -12.39 5.53 4.72
C ILE A 2 -12.46 4.42 3.70
N ASP A 3 -12.47 4.81 2.43
CA ASP A 3 -12.32 3.87 1.34
C ASP A 3 -10.88 3.35 1.36
N PHE A 4 -10.72 2.04 1.44
CA PHE A 4 -9.41 1.41 1.50
C PHE A 4 -8.55 1.80 0.29
N ILE A 5 -9.15 1.75 -0.90
CA ILE A 5 -8.43 2.04 -2.14
C ILE A 5 -7.91 3.48 -2.15
N SER A 6 -8.71 4.44 -1.69
CA SER A 6 -8.28 5.83 -1.67
C SER A 6 -7.26 6.12 -0.57
N SER A 7 -7.10 5.21 0.38
CA SER A 7 -6.12 5.36 1.46
C SER A 7 -4.74 4.85 1.07
N ILE A 8 -4.62 4.11 -0.02
CA ILE A 8 -3.35 3.60 -0.50
C ILE A 8 -2.66 4.68 -1.32
N ASP A 9 -1.33 4.74 -1.20
CA ASP A 9 -0.50 5.73 -1.88
C ASP A 9 -0.80 5.79 -3.38
N ASN A 10 -0.87 7.00 -3.90
CA ASN A 10 -1.14 7.27 -5.30
C ASN A 10 -0.10 6.69 -6.26
N SER A 11 1.08 6.32 -5.77
CA SER A 11 2.07 5.68 -6.62
C SER A 11 1.53 4.40 -7.24
N TYR A 12 0.63 3.74 -6.55
CA TYR A 12 -0.04 2.56 -7.06
C TYR A 12 -0.91 2.87 -8.28
N GLN A 13 -1.58 4.01 -8.27
CA GLN A 13 -2.49 4.39 -9.36
C GLN A 13 -1.77 4.53 -10.68
N ARG A 14 -0.48 4.83 -10.65
CA ARG A 14 0.33 4.91 -11.87
C ARG A 14 0.58 3.55 -12.49
N ILE A 15 0.62 2.51 -11.67
CA ILE A 15 0.81 1.13 -12.13
C ILE A 15 -0.48 0.59 -12.73
N THR A 16 -1.63 1.07 -12.24
CA THR A 16 -2.95 0.62 -12.67
C THR A 16 -3.67 1.68 -13.51
N ILE A 17 -2.92 2.33 -14.38
CA ILE A 17 -3.39 3.46 -15.18
C ILE A 17 -4.68 3.15 -15.93
N ASP A 18 -4.88 1.92 -16.33
CA ASP A 18 -5.99 1.56 -17.18
C ASP A 18 -7.20 1.04 -16.42
N SER A 19 -7.37 1.49 -15.19
CA SER A 19 -8.60 1.23 -14.46
C SER A 19 -9.80 1.96 -15.07
N ASP A 20 -9.58 2.94 -15.95
CA ASP A 20 -10.63 3.64 -16.65
C ASP A 20 -11.09 2.79 -17.87
N PRO A 21 -12.35 2.34 -17.86
CA PRO A 21 -12.86 1.54 -18.98
C PRO A 21 -12.78 2.23 -20.32
N ALA A 22 -12.94 3.56 -20.36
CA ALA A 22 -12.86 4.32 -21.62
C ALA A 22 -11.46 4.26 -22.21
N ASN A 23 -10.47 4.28 -21.34
CA ASN A 23 -9.07 4.20 -21.74
C ASN A 23 -8.72 2.83 -22.32
N ARG A 24 -9.32 1.78 -21.78
CA ARG A 24 -9.13 0.43 -22.29
C ARG A 24 -9.66 0.25 -23.68
N LEU A 25 -10.81 0.88 -23.99
CA LEU A 25 -11.43 0.77 -25.30
C LEU A 25 -10.65 1.50 -26.36
N ASN A 26 -9.97 2.57 -25.98
CA ASN A 26 -9.25 3.40 -26.94
C ASN A 26 -7.80 2.95 -27.18
N ASN A 27 -7.33 2.00 -26.41
CA ASN A 27 -5.92 1.63 -26.42
C ASN A 27 -5.71 0.15 -26.71
N ASN A 28 -6.26 -0.32 -27.83
CA ASN A 28 -6.04 -1.71 -28.23
C ASN A 28 -4.56 -2.04 -28.47
N SER A 29 -3.73 -1.03 -28.64
CA SER A 29 -2.30 -1.22 -28.82
C SER A 29 -1.50 -1.04 -27.54
N LYS A 30 -2.13 -0.49 -26.48
CA LYS A 30 -1.45 -0.32 -25.20
C LYS A 30 -1.73 -1.51 -24.33
N ARG A 31 -0.66 -2.06 -23.84
CA ARG A 31 -0.71 -3.19 -22.95
C ARG A 31 -1.30 -2.78 -21.61
N THR A 32 -2.40 -3.39 -21.23
CA THR A 32 -2.96 -3.26 -19.91
C THR A 32 -2.22 -4.23 -19.00
N TYR A 33 -1.57 -3.73 -17.96
CA TYR A 33 -0.94 -4.60 -17.00
C TYR A 33 -2.01 -5.34 -16.20
N SER A 34 -2.02 -6.65 -16.30
CA SER A 34 -2.82 -7.47 -15.42
C SER A 34 -2.16 -7.52 -14.04
N TYR A 35 -2.94 -7.89 -13.04
CA TYR A 35 -2.41 -8.11 -11.70
C TYR A 35 -1.25 -9.11 -11.72
N ASP A 36 -1.43 -10.22 -12.43
CA ASP A 36 -0.42 -11.27 -12.48
C ASP A 36 0.89 -10.80 -13.13
N GLU A 37 0.79 -10.02 -14.19
CA GLU A 37 1.97 -9.46 -14.86
C GLU A 37 2.70 -8.49 -13.94
N ALA A 38 1.97 -7.64 -13.26
CA ALA A 38 2.56 -6.67 -12.33
C ALA A 38 3.27 -7.37 -11.18
N VAL A 39 2.65 -8.40 -10.60
CA VAL A 39 3.26 -9.18 -9.52
C VAL A 39 4.50 -9.90 -10.03
N ALA A 40 4.45 -10.47 -11.23
CA ALA A 40 5.59 -11.17 -11.82
C ALA A 40 6.77 -10.23 -12.02
N ASP A 41 6.52 -9.02 -12.51
CA ASP A 41 7.58 -8.01 -12.70
C ASP A 41 8.20 -7.61 -11.37
N LEU A 42 7.38 -7.43 -10.33
CA LEU A 42 7.87 -7.08 -9.01
C LEU A 42 8.64 -8.23 -8.36
N ASN A 43 8.19 -9.46 -8.55
CA ASN A 43 8.91 -10.64 -8.09
C ASN A 43 10.30 -10.70 -8.71
N LYS A 44 10.38 -10.41 -10.00
CA LYS A 44 11.65 -10.36 -10.72
C LYS A 44 12.55 -9.25 -10.18
N ALA A 45 11.98 -8.06 -9.95
CA ALA A 45 12.74 -6.94 -9.40
C ALA A 45 13.30 -7.28 -8.02
N ILE A 46 12.50 -7.91 -7.17
CA ILE A 46 12.93 -8.32 -5.83
C ILE A 46 14.05 -9.37 -5.91
N LYS A 47 13.94 -10.31 -6.85
CA LYS A 47 14.95 -11.33 -7.03
C LYS A 47 16.27 -10.72 -7.45
N LEU A 48 16.24 -9.71 -8.34
CA LEU A 48 17.44 -9.04 -8.82
C LEU A 48 18.01 -8.04 -7.83
N PHE A 49 17.14 -7.35 -7.11
CA PHE A 49 17.50 -6.27 -6.20
C PHE A 49 16.73 -6.41 -4.88
N PRO A 50 17.10 -7.36 -4.02
CA PRO A 50 16.34 -7.64 -2.81
C PRO A 50 16.36 -6.52 -1.77
N ASP A 51 17.22 -5.52 -1.96
CA ASP A 51 17.34 -4.39 -1.04
C ASP A 51 16.43 -3.21 -1.40
N LEU A 52 15.69 -3.30 -2.50
CA LEU A 52 14.83 -2.21 -2.93
C LEU A 52 13.51 -2.22 -2.19
N ALA A 53 13.40 -1.35 -1.19
CA ALA A 53 12.18 -1.19 -0.39
C ALA A 53 10.96 -0.95 -1.27
N TYR A 54 11.11 -0.17 -2.32
CA TYR A 54 10.00 0.22 -3.18
C TYR A 54 9.35 -0.96 -3.90
N SER A 55 10.12 -1.98 -4.25
CA SER A 55 9.56 -3.18 -4.90
C SER A 55 8.64 -3.96 -3.96
N TYR A 56 9.03 -4.11 -2.70
CA TYR A 56 8.19 -4.74 -1.71
C TYR A 56 6.93 -3.92 -1.45
N TYR A 57 7.09 -2.60 -1.35
CA TYR A 57 5.98 -1.68 -1.16
C TYR A 57 4.95 -1.79 -2.29
N ASN A 58 5.42 -1.75 -3.54
CA ASN A 58 4.53 -1.86 -4.69
C ASN A 58 3.83 -3.21 -4.75
N ARG A 59 4.54 -4.29 -4.43
CA ARG A 59 3.91 -5.61 -4.40
C ARG A 59 2.88 -5.70 -3.27
N ALA A 60 3.17 -5.11 -2.13
CA ALA A 60 2.21 -5.03 -1.04
C ALA A 60 0.94 -4.30 -1.46
N ASN A 61 1.08 -3.18 -2.18
CA ASN A 61 -0.07 -2.42 -2.67
C ASN A 61 -0.95 -3.28 -3.59
N LEU A 62 -0.32 -4.04 -4.49
CA LEU A 62 -1.06 -4.93 -5.38
C LEU A 62 -1.80 -6.01 -4.60
N LYS A 63 -1.14 -6.62 -3.63
CA LYS A 63 -1.75 -7.65 -2.79
C LYS A 63 -2.91 -7.09 -1.97
N ALA A 64 -2.74 -5.90 -1.43
CA ALA A 64 -3.80 -5.24 -0.65
C ALA A 64 -5.04 -5.00 -1.51
N LEU A 65 -4.85 -4.54 -2.74
CA LEU A 65 -5.94 -4.29 -3.66
C LEU A 65 -6.65 -5.57 -4.11
N SER A 66 -5.94 -6.69 -4.13
CA SER A 66 -6.56 -7.98 -4.43
C SER A 66 -7.24 -8.61 -3.22
N GLY A 67 -7.14 -7.99 -2.06
CA GLY A 67 -7.72 -8.50 -0.83
C GLY A 67 -6.81 -9.42 -0.02
N SER A 68 -5.58 -9.63 -0.46
CA SER A 68 -4.61 -10.48 0.23
C SER A 68 -3.89 -9.68 1.33
N LEU A 69 -4.64 -9.29 2.36
CA LEU A 69 -4.13 -8.38 3.38
C LEU A 69 -2.98 -8.95 4.21
N PRO A 70 -3.01 -10.22 4.66
CA PRO A 70 -1.86 -10.75 5.40
C PRO A 70 -0.56 -10.75 4.58
N GLU A 71 -0.63 -11.10 3.30
CA GLU A 71 0.53 -11.09 2.42
C GLU A 71 1.02 -9.68 2.16
N ALA A 72 0.08 -8.73 2.02
CA ALA A 72 0.42 -7.32 1.87
C ALA A 72 1.14 -6.81 3.13
N PHE A 73 0.66 -7.19 4.30
CA PHE A 73 1.30 -6.81 5.56
C PHE A 73 2.76 -7.27 5.60
N GLU A 74 3.03 -8.49 5.17
CA GLU A 74 4.39 -9.01 5.14
C GLU A 74 5.28 -8.20 4.20
N ASP A 75 4.78 -7.85 3.02
CA ASP A 75 5.56 -7.07 2.07
C ASP A 75 5.79 -5.63 2.52
N TYR A 76 4.79 -5.00 3.14
CA TYR A 76 5.01 -3.68 3.75
C TYR A 76 6.07 -3.77 4.86
N SER A 77 6.04 -4.83 5.63
CA SER A 77 7.02 -5.02 6.70
C SER A 77 8.43 -5.17 6.14
N LYS A 78 8.58 -5.87 5.03
CA LYS A 78 9.87 -5.98 4.35
C LYS A 78 10.33 -4.65 3.77
N ALA A 79 9.40 -3.87 3.22
CA ALA A 79 9.72 -2.53 2.74
C ALA A 79 10.26 -1.64 3.86
N ILE A 80 9.61 -1.70 5.02
CA ILE A 80 10.03 -0.93 6.20
C ILE A 80 11.39 -1.43 6.73
N GLU A 81 11.60 -2.73 6.69
CA GLU A 81 12.88 -3.33 7.08
C GLU A 81 14.02 -2.79 6.22
N GLN A 82 13.80 -2.65 4.91
CA GLN A 82 14.78 -2.11 3.99
C GLN A 82 14.92 -0.58 4.11
N ASN A 83 13.83 0.11 4.44
CA ASN A 83 13.85 1.56 4.64
C ASN A 83 12.98 1.93 5.85
N PRO A 84 13.57 2.04 7.05
CA PRO A 84 12.82 2.35 8.27
C PRO A 84 12.14 3.73 8.28
N ASN A 85 12.43 4.58 7.31
CA ASN A 85 11.81 5.90 7.18
C ASN A 85 10.79 5.95 6.05
N PHE A 86 10.31 4.81 5.60
CA PHE A 86 9.38 4.72 4.48
C PHE A 86 7.97 5.06 4.98
N ALA A 87 7.64 6.34 4.99
CA ALA A 87 6.40 6.86 5.58
C ALA A 87 5.15 6.22 4.96
N GLU A 88 5.11 6.12 3.63
CA GLU A 88 3.95 5.56 2.92
C GLU A 88 3.73 4.10 3.27
N ALA A 89 4.80 3.35 3.49
CA ALA A 89 4.69 1.94 3.87
C ALA A 89 4.09 1.78 5.27
N TYR A 90 4.49 2.62 6.21
CA TYR A 90 3.86 2.64 7.54
C TYR A 90 2.39 2.99 7.43
N TYR A 91 2.07 4.02 6.63
CA TYR A 91 0.69 4.46 6.48
C TYR A 91 -0.18 3.34 5.92
N ASN A 92 0.23 2.74 4.82
CA ASN A 92 -0.54 1.68 4.18
C ASN A 92 -0.62 0.42 5.05
N ARG A 93 0.47 0.07 5.73
CA ARG A 93 0.44 -1.07 6.67
C ARG A 93 -0.52 -0.79 7.82
N GLY A 94 -0.53 0.43 8.33
CA GLY A 94 -1.47 0.82 9.37
C GLY A 94 -2.91 0.71 8.91
N ILE A 95 -3.21 1.17 7.71
CA ILE A 95 -4.55 1.09 7.15
C ILE A 95 -5.01 -0.37 7.05
N ILE A 96 -4.18 -1.27 6.50
CA ILE A 96 -4.61 -2.66 6.38
C ILE A 96 -4.77 -3.34 7.73
N GLN A 97 -3.98 -2.97 8.73
CA GLN A 97 -4.16 -3.50 10.08
C GLN A 97 -5.50 -3.09 10.67
N ILE A 98 -5.95 -1.85 10.43
CA ILE A 98 -7.27 -1.41 10.85
C ILE A 98 -8.35 -2.25 10.17
N PHE A 99 -8.21 -2.51 8.88
CA PHE A 99 -9.14 -3.36 8.14
C PHE A 99 -9.12 -4.81 8.64
N MET A 100 -8.00 -5.29 9.14
CA MET A 100 -7.87 -6.62 9.74
C MET A 100 -8.29 -6.66 11.22
N LYS A 101 -8.87 -5.58 11.73
CA LYS A 101 -9.37 -5.45 13.10
C LYS A 101 -8.26 -5.34 14.15
N ASP A 102 -7.05 -5.06 13.74
CA ASP A 102 -5.95 -4.79 14.67
C ASP A 102 -5.72 -3.28 14.75
N THR A 103 -6.72 -2.59 15.27
CA THR A 103 -6.78 -1.13 15.25
C THR A 103 -5.64 -0.49 16.03
N ARG A 104 -5.28 -1.08 17.16
CA ARG A 104 -4.21 -0.52 18.00
C ARG A 104 -2.87 -0.51 17.27
N LYS A 105 -2.48 -1.63 16.69
CA LYS A 105 -1.23 -1.72 15.93
C LYS A 105 -1.29 -0.86 14.68
N GLY A 106 -2.45 -0.83 14.02
CA GLY A 106 -2.65 0.03 12.87
C GLY A 106 -2.43 1.49 13.21
N CYS A 107 -2.98 1.95 14.32
CA CYS A 107 -2.79 3.34 14.75
C CYS A 107 -1.34 3.66 15.12
N LEU A 108 -0.59 2.70 15.64
CA LEU A 108 0.83 2.90 15.89
C LEU A 108 1.59 3.17 14.58
N ASP A 109 1.30 2.39 13.55
CA ASP A 109 1.92 2.59 12.24
C ASP A 109 1.47 3.92 11.63
N ILE A 110 0.20 4.27 11.75
CA ILE A 110 -0.32 5.55 11.25
C ILE A 110 0.36 6.71 11.97
N SER A 111 0.55 6.60 13.28
CA SER A 111 1.26 7.61 14.07
C SER A 111 2.69 7.78 13.57
N LYS A 112 3.38 6.66 13.29
CA LYS A 112 4.74 6.71 12.76
C LYS A 112 4.76 7.39 11.39
N ALA A 113 3.80 7.08 10.53
CA ALA A 113 3.68 7.72 9.23
C ALA A 113 3.48 9.24 9.38
N GLY A 114 2.67 9.66 10.33
CA GLY A 114 2.47 11.07 10.62
C GLY A 114 3.76 11.76 11.06
N GLU A 115 4.52 11.13 11.93
CA GLU A 115 5.83 11.63 12.35
C GLU A 115 6.78 11.79 11.17
N LEU A 116 6.67 10.92 10.18
CA LEU A 116 7.51 10.94 8.99
C LEU A 116 6.96 11.85 7.88
N GLY A 117 5.86 12.56 8.13
CA GLY A 117 5.38 13.60 7.24
C GLY A 117 4.08 13.33 6.49
N ILE A 118 3.41 12.20 6.75
CA ILE A 118 2.12 11.91 6.11
C ILE A 118 1.03 12.67 6.86
N VAL A 119 0.58 13.78 6.29
CA VAL A 119 -0.40 14.66 6.94
C VAL A 119 -1.75 13.95 7.15
N GLU A 120 -2.14 13.13 6.19
CA GLU A 120 -3.40 12.38 6.22
C GLU A 120 -3.49 11.43 7.42
N ALA A 121 -2.36 11.09 8.02
CA ALA A 121 -2.31 10.22 9.19
C ALA A 121 -3.11 10.78 10.36
N TYR A 122 -3.11 12.09 10.52
CA TYR A 122 -3.81 12.73 11.65
C TYR A 122 -5.32 12.54 11.57
N GLU A 123 -5.88 12.56 10.36
CA GLU A 123 -7.31 12.32 10.18
C GLU A 123 -7.67 10.87 10.49
N VAL A 124 -6.80 9.93 10.10
CA VAL A 124 -7.01 8.51 10.41
C VAL A 124 -6.97 8.29 11.92
N LEU A 125 -5.98 8.87 12.59
CA LEU A 125 -5.85 8.75 14.05
C LEU A 125 -7.07 9.32 14.76
N LYS A 126 -7.55 10.48 14.30
CA LYS A 126 -8.73 11.12 14.86
C LYS A 126 -9.95 10.20 14.81
N ARG A 127 -10.08 9.42 13.75
CA ARG A 127 -11.22 8.56 13.52
C ARG A 127 -11.12 7.21 14.22
N TYR A 128 -9.94 6.63 14.26
CA TYR A 128 -9.76 5.24 14.68
C TYR A 128 -8.96 5.04 15.95
N ALA A 129 -8.20 6.03 16.39
CA ALA A 129 -7.39 5.85 17.60
C ALA A 129 -8.29 5.54 18.79
N PRO A 130 -7.92 4.53 19.61
CA PRO A 130 -8.71 4.21 20.79
C PRO A 130 -8.76 5.39 21.74
N THR A 131 -9.97 5.72 22.21
CA THR A 131 -10.10 6.73 23.23
C THR A 131 -9.78 6.13 24.58
N GLU A 132 -8.85 6.73 25.29
CA GLU A 132 -8.57 6.33 26.66
C GLU A 132 -9.61 6.95 27.57
N LYS A 133 -10.15 6.13 28.44
CA LYS A 133 -11.01 6.58 29.51
C LYS A 133 -10.50 6.03 30.83
#